data_7bc021d880f401f549a238a05d0e1ba9
#
_entry.id   7bc021d880f401f549a238a05d0e1ba9
#
_cell.length_a   1.000
_cell.length_b   1.000
_cell.length_c   1.000
_cell.angle_alpha   90.00
_cell.angle_beta   90.00
_cell.angle_gamma   90.00
#
_symmetry.space_group_name_H-M   'P 1'
#
loop_
_entity.id
_entity.type
_entity.pdbx_description
1 polymer ?
#
loop_
_entity_poly.entity_id
_entity_poly.type
_entity_poly.pdbx_seq_one_letter_code
_entity_poly.pdbx_strand_id
1 'polypeptide(L)'
;MYKRQEYDSPVLESEELYTRKAGEEITAQLYNFEDKGGRRVTLRPEMTPSLARMVMAKSGVLPTPIKWYSIPQCWRYERTQRGRGREHYQWNVDIWGLHGVEADAELLSVLVHFFGAVGLKSDDLVIRVSNRKVLEEVLGALGITGEAFSKTCIVIDKMDKLPPEVIEQQLADLGHSHDSIARIRKVLGIKDLDGLAAELHSDSQAVKELRDLFALCESYGITSWLTLDASVVRGLAYYTGSVFEAHDRNNELRAICGGGRYDRLLSTLGGKDLPATGFGFGDMVIMELLSVKGLIPQLPSGNEDIVCLLYTSDAADEKRC
;
A
#
# COMPACT_ATOMS: atom_id res chain seq x y z
N MET A 1 -8.21 18.80 1.11
CA MET A 1 -9.24 17.76 1.39
C MET A 1 -10.69 18.16 1.04
N TYR A 2 -10.86 19.20 0.25
CA TYR A 2 -12.18 19.71 -0.16
C TYR A 2 -12.99 18.60 -0.85
N LYS A 3 -14.23 18.39 -0.40
CA LYS A 3 -15.16 17.35 -0.88
C LYS A 3 -14.80 15.88 -0.57
N ARG A 4 -13.91 15.59 0.39
CA ARG A 4 -13.76 14.23 0.93
C ARG A 4 -14.61 14.05 2.17
N GLN A 5 -15.28 12.94 2.28
CA GLN A 5 -16.12 12.59 3.43
C GLN A 5 -15.36 11.66 4.37
N GLU A 6 -15.46 11.93 5.65
CA GLU A 6 -14.96 11.03 6.68
C GLU A 6 -15.87 9.82 6.83
N TYR A 7 -15.28 8.66 7.05
CA TYR A 7 -16.00 7.43 7.38
C TYR A 7 -15.25 6.65 8.46
N ASP A 8 -15.96 5.77 9.13
CA ASP A 8 -15.39 4.74 9.98
C ASP A 8 -16.18 3.44 9.81
N SER A 9 -15.61 2.34 10.26
CA SER A 9 -16.23 1.03 10.28
C SER A 9 -16.10 0.40 11.67
N PRO A 10 -16.86 -0.68 11.96
CA PRO A 10 -16.66 -1.42 13.21
C PRO A 10 -15.20 -1.86 13.39
N VAL A 11 -14.72 -1.77 14.63
CA VAL A 11 -13.39 -2.28 15.02
C VAL A 11 -13.35 -3.79 14.90
N LEU A 12 -14.44 -4.45 15.33
CA LEU A 12 -14.61 -5.90 15.31
C LEU A 12 -15.34 -6.29 14.01
N GLU A 13 -14.71 -7.10 13.20
CA GLU A 13 -15.19 -7.55 11.89
C GLU A 13 -15.20 -9.08 11.79
N SER A 14 -15.92 -9.62 10.82
CA SER A 14 -15.80 -11.05 10.47
C SER A 14 -14.38 -11.34 9.99
N GLU A 15 -13.76 -12.37 10.54
CA GLU A 15 -12.43 -12.85 10.09
C GLU A 15 -12.42 -13.15 8.58
N GLU A 16 -13.51 -13.69 8.06
CA GLU A 16 -13.66 -14.02 6.63
C GLU A 16 -13.45 -12.81 5.70
N LEU A 17 -13.80 -11.59 6.16
CA LEU A 17 -13.61 -10.37 5.37
C LEU A 17 -12.13 -10.16 4.98
N TYR A 18 -11.22 -10.54 5.86
CA TYR A 18 -9.77 -10.36 5.67
C TYR A 18 -9.07 -11.61 5.13
N THR A 19 -9.64 -12.80 5.32
CA THR A 19 -8.98 -14.06 4.90
C THR A 19 -9.37 -14.51 3.49
N ARG A 20 -10.48 -14.04 2.94
CA ARG A 20 -11.00 -14.50 1.62
C ARG A 20 -9.99 -14.43 0.48
N LYS A 21 -9.08 -13.47 0.48
CA LYS A 21 -8.00 -13.32 -0.52
C LYS A 21 -6.74 -12.67 0.07
N ALA A 22 -6.62 -12.63 1.39
CA ALA A 22 -5.38 -12.25 2.02
C ALA A 22 -4.36 -13.36 1.86
N GLY A 23 -3.12 -13.01 1.59
CA GLY A 23 -2.03 -13.97 1.68
C GLY A 23 -1.90 -14.53 3.11
N GLU A 24 -1.20 -15.64 3.27
CA GLU A 24 -0.94 -16.29 4.57
C GLU A 24 -0.38 -15.32 5.61
N GLU A 25 0.37 -14.31 5.17
CA GLU A 25 0.98 -13.31 6.04
C GLU A 25 -0.05 -12.51 6.82
N ILE A 26 -1.11 -12.00 6.17
CA ILE A 26 -2.17 -11.23 6.87
C ILE A 26 -2.92 -12.14 7.85
N THR A 27 -3.22 -13.35 7.45
CA THR A 27 -3.93 -14.31 8.32
C THR A 27 -3.16 -14.58 9.61
N ALA A 28 -1.83 -14.68 9.54
CA ALA A 28 -0.97 -14.88 10.71
C ALA A 28 -0.88 -13.64 11.62
N GLN A 29 -1.25 -12.46 11.11
CA GLN A 29 -1.19 -11.18 11.83
C GLN A 29 -2.54 -10.74 12.40
N LEU A 30 -3.61 -11.52 12.24
CA LEU A 30 -4.92 -11.18 12.77
C LEU A 30 -5.00 -11.39 14.28
N TYR A 31 -5.62 -10.43 14.98
CA TYR A 31 -6.15 -10.63 16.33
C TYR A 31 -7.53 -11.30 16.26
N ASN A 32 -7.56 -12.58 15.95
CA ASN A 32 -8.78 -13.34 15.73
C ASN A 32 -9.15 -14.20 16.95
N PHE A 33 -10.46 -14.34 17.16
CA PHE A 33 -11.03 -15.13 18.26
C PHE A 33 -12.46 -15.53 17.92
N GLU A 34 -13.04 -16.38 18.74
CA GLU A 34 -14.45 -16.75 18.67
C GLU A 34 -15.24 -15.91 19.67
N ASP A 35 -16.30 -15.25 19.22
CA ASP A 35 -17.18 -14.49 20.10
C ASP A 35 -18.12 -15.41 20.87
N LYS A 36 -18.88 -14.85 21.85
CA LYS A 36 -19.84 -15.62 22.65
C LYS A 36 -20.95 -16.30 21.85
N GLY A 37 -21.14 -15.91 20.60
CA GLY A 37 -22.12 -16.50 19.66
C GLY A 37 -21.53 -17.55 18.75
N GLY A 38 -20.25 -17.96 18.94
CA GLY A 38 -19.55 -18.96 18.13
C GLY A 38 -19.10 -18.43 16.76
N ARG A 39 -18.99 -17.10 16.58
CA ARG A 39 -18.57 -16.51 15.30
C ARG A 39 -17.08 -16.20 15.33
N ARG A 40 -16.38 -16.55 14.24
CA ARG A 40 -14.98 -16.15 14.04
C ARG A 40 -14.92 -14.67 13.69
N VAL A 41 -14.27 -13.90 14.53
CA VAL A 41 -14.13 -12.44 14.43
C VAL A 41 -12.68 -12.03 14.60
N THR A 42 -12.36 -10.81 14.15
CA THR A 42 -11.02 -10.24 14.29
C THR A 42 -11.10 -8.73 14.52
N LEU A 43 -10.10 -8.18 15.19
CA LEU A 43 -9.85 -6.74 15.14
C LEU A 43 -9.38 -6.38 13.73
N ARG A 44 -9.85 -5.27 13.18
CA ARG A 44 -9.48 -4.83 11.83
C ARG A 44 -7.97 -4.58 11.70
N PRO A 45 -7.25 -5.27 10.80
CA PRO A 45 -5.82 -5.05 10.56
C PRO A 45 -5.55 -3.89 9.58
N GLU A 46 -6.56 -3.49 8.83
CA GLU A 46 -6.60 -2.42 7.82
C GLU A 46 -8.04 -2.03 7.51
N MET A 47 -8.23 -0.93 6.75
CA MET A 47 -9.58 -0.42 6.45
C MET A 47 -10.13 -0.83 5.09
N THR A 48 -9.29 -1.11 4.11
CA THR A 48 -9.71 -1.27 2.71
C THR A 48 -10.80 -2.34 2.50
N PRO A 49 -10.73 -3.55 3.11
CA PRO A 49 -11.82 -4.54 2.99
C PRO A 49 -13.13 -4.08 3.63
N SER A 50 -13.08 -3.42 4.79
CA SER A 50 -14.28 -2.86 5.44
C SER A 50 -14.90 -1.75 4.60
N LEU A 51 -14.08 -0.86 4.03
CA LEU A 51 -14.54 0.17 3.10
C LEU A 51 -15.20 -0.44 1.86
N ALA A 52 -14.57 -1.45 1.24
CA ALA A 52 -15.12 -2.13 0.07
C ALA A 52 -16.51 -2.73 0.36
N ARG A 53 -16.68 -3.36 1.53
CA ARG A 53 -17.98 -3.88 1.99
C ARG A 53 -19.01 -2.76 2.14
N MET A 54 -18.63 -1.61 2.70
CA MET A 54 -19.52 -0.45 2.87
C MET A 54 -19.94 0.15 1.52
N VAL A 55 -18.98 0.34 0.61
CA VAL A 55 -19.24 0.83 -0.76
C VAL A 55 -20.15 -0.14 -1.50
N MET A 56 -19.89 -1.44 -1.42
CA MET A 56 -20.72 -2.47 -2.04
C MET A 56 -22.17 -2.43 -1.51
N ALA A 57 -22.37 -2.28 -0.21
CA ALA A 57 -23.69 -2.20 0.41
C ALA A 57 -24.49 -0.94 -0.02
N LYS A 58 -23.82 0.08 -0.53
CA LYS A 58 -24.42 1.35 -0.99
C LYS A 58 -24.21 1.59 -2.49
N SER A 59 -23.71 0.60 -3.22
CA SER A 59 -23.53 0.68 -4.67
C SER A 59 -24.87 0.97 -5.36
N GLY A 60 -24.88 1.94 -6.28
CA GLY A 60 -26.08 2.40 -6.96
C GLY A 60 -26.86 3.51 -6.23
N VAL A 61 -26.53 3.82 -4.97
CA VAL A 61 -27.13 4.94 -4.21
C VAL A 61 -26.15 6.10 -4.06
N LEU A 62 -24.86 5.80 -3.88
CA LEU A 62 -23.82 6.82 -3.73
C LEU A 62 -23.46 7.41 -5.10
N PRO A 63 -23.41 8.75 -5.23
CA PRO A 63 -22.92 9.38 -6.44
C PRO A 63 -21.41 9.14 -6.58
N THR A 64 -20.94 8.87 -7.80
CA THR A 64 -19.53 8.76 -8.14
C THR A 64 -18.98 10.09 -8.67
N PRO A 65 -17.69 10.42 -8.43
CA PRO A 65 -16.73 9.64 -7.66
C PRO A 65 -16.98 9.73 -6.15
N ILE A 66 -16.83 8.60 -5.44
CA ILE A 66 -16.83 8.57 -3.98
C ILE A 66 -15.41 8.88 -3.51
N LYS A 67 -15.24 9.95 -2.74
CA LYS A 67 -13.95 10.38 -2.18
C LYS A 67 -14.04 10.37 -0.66
N TRP A 68 -13.55 9.30 -0.06
CA TRP A 68 -13.64 9.07 1.37
C TRP A 68 -12.28 9.00 2.04
N TYR A 69 -12.21 9.33 3.34
CA TYR A 69 -11.03 9.17 4.17
C TYR A 69 -11.40 8.71 5.57
N SER A 70 -10.46 8.08 6.25
CA SER A 70 -10.57 7.71 7.66
C SER A 70 -9.20 7.68 8.32
N ILE A 71 -9.16 7.84 9.66
CA ILE A 71 -7.93 7.73 10.47
C ILE A 71 -8.21 6.78 11.63
N PRO A 72 -8.54 5.53 11.36
CA PRO A 72 -8.89 4.55 12.37
C PRO A 72 -7.67 3.94 13.05
N GLN A 73 -7.88 3.42 14.25
CA GLN A 73 -6.98 2.44 14.85
C GLN A 73 -7.10 1.10 14.12
N CYS A 74 -5.95 0.45 13.88
CA CYS A 74 -5.82 -0.87 13.29
C CYS A 74 -4.91 -1.73 14.17
N TRP A 75 -5.11 -3.06 14.14
CA TRP A 75 -4.40 -4.00 15.00
C TRP A 75 -3.78 -5.14 14.18
N ARG A 76 -2.47 -5.38 14.39
CA ARG A 76 -1.74 -6.50 13.77
C ARG A 76 -0.91 -7.22 14.82
N TYR A 77 -1.08 -8.53 14.92
CA TYR A 77 -0.27 -9.36 15.80
C TYR A 77 1.11 -9.57 15.17
N GLU A 78 1.94 -8.54 15.30
CA GLU A 78 3.30 -8.54 14.77
C GLU A 78 4.32 -8.44 15.91
N ARG A 79 5.56 -8.83 15.60
CA ARG A 79 6.68 -8.55 16.50
C ARG A 79 6.96 -7.05 16.51
N THR A 80 6.93 -6.43 17.69
CA THR A 80 7.23 -5.01 17.87
C THR A 80 8.66 -4.71 17.44
N GLN A 81 8.82 -3.65 16.66
CA GLN A 81 10.11 -3.16 16.14
C GLN A 81 10.01 -1.64 15.96
N ARG A 82 11.15 -0.98 15.71
CA ARG A 82 11.16 0.43 15.35
C ARG A 82 10.22 0.68 14.15
N GLY A 83 9.28 1.62 14.31
CA GLY A 83 8.26 1.92 13.29
C GLY A 83 7.19 0.83 13.09
N ARG A 84 7.04 -0.13 14.04
CA ARG A 84 6.03 -1.20 13.96
C ARG A 84 5.51 -1.55 15.35
N GLY A 85 4.24 -1.21 15.60
CA GLY A 85 3.48 -1.57 16.78
C GLY A 85 2.39 -2.59 16.47
N ARG A 86 1.80 -3.17 17.51
CA ARG A 86 0.63 -4.06 17.38
C ARG A 86 -0.66 -3.29 17.19
N GLU A 87 -0.68 -2.05 17.61
CA GLU A 87 -1.73 -1.07 17.40
C GLU A 87 -1.13 0.16 16.73
N HIS A 88 -1.81 0.72 15.73
CA HIS A 88 -1.39 1.91 15.02
C HIS A 88 -2.59 2.66 14.46
N TYR A 89 -2.46 3.95 14.28
CA TYR A 89 -3.40 4.73 13.47
C TYR A 89 -3.01 4.63 12.00
N GLN A 90 -4.01 4.50 11.15
CA GLN A 90 -3.79 4.43 9.71
C GLN A 90 -4.68 5.46 8.99
N TRP A 91 -4.07 6.49 8.41
CA TRP A 91 -4.79 7.40 7.53
C TRP A 91 -5.03 6.72 6.18
N ASN A 92 -6.29 6.52 5.85
CA ASN A 92 -6.75 5.94 4.59
C ASN A 92 -7.43 7.02 3.77
N VAL A 93 -7.12 7.08 2.48
CA VAL A 93 -7.76 7.96 1.51
C VAL A 93 -8.05 7.17 0.27
N ASP A 94 -9.32 7.16 -0.16
CA ASP A 94 -9.79 6.33 -1.26
C ASP A 94 -10.65 7.13 -2.22
N ILE A 95 -10.56 6.81 -3.51
CA ILE A 95 -11.38 7.33 -4.59
C ILE A 95 -11.98 6.15 -5.34
N TRP A 96 -13.32 6.12 -5.45
CA TRP A 96 -14.06 5.06 -6.14
C TRP A 96 -14.84 5.64 -7.32
N GLY A 97 -14.89 4.90 -8.42
CA GLY A 97 -15.71 5.24 -9.59
C GLY A 97 -14.99 6.08 -10.64
N LEU A 98 -13.65 6.15 -10.61
CA LEU A 98 -12.81 6.79 -11.65
C LEU A 98 -11.86 5.78 -12.29
N HIS A 99 -11.94 5.59 -13.60
CA HIS A 99 -11.17 4.60 -14.35
C HIS A 99 -9.74 5.05 -14.67
N GLY A 100 -9.53 6.33 -14.87
CA GLY A 100 -8.24 6.88 -15.32
C GLY A 100 -7.23 7.09 -14.20
N VAL A 101 -6.00 7.38 -14.59
CA VAL A 101 -4.86 7.66 -13.68
C VAL A 101 -4.98 9.01 -12.97
N GLU A 102 -5.99 9.82 -13.29
CA GLU A 102 -6.28 11.12 -12.65
C GLU A 102 -6.54 10.95 -11.15
N ALA A 103 -7.23 9.87 -10.77
CA ALA A 103 -7.47 9.55 -9.37
C ALA A 103 -6.17 9.19 -8.65
N ASP A 104 -5.27 8.46 -9.31
CA ASP A 104 -3.97 8.09 -8.77
C ASP A 104 -3.09 9.33 -8.59
N ALA A 105 -3.06 10.23 -9.57
CA ALA A 105 -2.35 11.51 -9.48
C ALA A 105 -2.89 12.40 -8.35
N GLU A 106 -4.22 12.45 -8.17
CA GLU A 106 -4.83 13.18 -7.05
C GLU A 106 -4.37 12.64 -5.70
N LEU A 107 -4.30 11.31 -5.53
CA LEU A 107 -3.82 10.69 -4.29
C LEU A 107 -2.35 10.99 -4.01
N LEU A 108 -1.49 10.90 -5.03
CA LEU A 108 -0.07 11.27 -4.93
C LEU A 108 0.08 12.73 -4.53
N SER A 109 -0.73 13.63 -5.12
CA SER A 109 -0.76 15.05 -4.74
C SER A 109 -1.17 15.26 -3.28
N VAL A 110 -2.16 14.50 -2.77
CA VAL A 110 -2.57 14.55 -1.35
C VAL A 110 -1.41 14.15 -0.42
N LEU A 111 -0.67 13.08 -0.76
CA LEU A 111 0.50 12.65 0.02
C LEU A 111 1.60 13.71 0.03
N VAL A 112 1.96 14.26 -1.13
CA VAL A 112 3.01 15.28 -1.24
C VAL A 112 2.62 16.55 -0.48
N HIS A 113 1.36 16.98 -0.56
CA HIS A 113 0.87 18.11 0.22
C HIS A 113 0.97 17.88 1.74
N PHE A 114 0.65 16.68 2.20
CA PHE A 114 0.81 16.33 3.61
C PHE A 114 2.29 16.37 4.02
N PHE A 115 3.19 15.75 3.26
CA PHE A 115 4.62 15.76 3.55
C PHE A 115 5.18 17.18 3.63
N GLY A 116 4.80 18.06 2.68
CA GLY A 116 5.18 19.45 2.71
C GLY A 116 4.60 20.21 3.92
N ALA A 117 3.35 19.91 4.30
CA ALA A 117 2.69 20.58 5.44
C ALA A 117 3.34 20.22 6.79
N VAL A 118 3.94 19.03 6.93
CA VAL A 118 4.71 18.64 8.12
C VAL A 118 6.20 19.02 8.03
N GLY A 119 6.60 19.81 7.02
CA GLY A 119 7.94 20.37 6.88
C GLY A 119 8.96 19.49 6.15
N LEU A 120 8.53 18.32 5.63
CA LEU A 120 9.39 17.45 4.83
C LEU A 120 9.56 18.01 3.41
N LYS A 121 10.67 17.63 2.77
CA LYS A 121 11.05 18.03 1.41
C LYS A 121 11.29 16.81 0.54
N SER A 122 11.35 17.01 -0.77
CA SER A 122 11.66 15.95 -1.74
C SER A 122 13.04 15.29 -1.54
N ASP A 123 13.95 15.96 -0.82
CA ASP A 123 15.25 15.40 -0.44
C ASP A 123 15.19 14.48 0.80
N ASP A 124 14.10 14.53 1.56
CA ASP A 124 13.92 13.73 2.76
C ASP A 124 13.32 12.36 2.45
N LEU A 125 12.42 12.31 1.48
CA LEU A 125 11.71 11.08 1.11
C LEU A 125 11.44 11.01 -0.41
N VAL A 126 11.11 9.82 -0.89
CA VAL A 126 10.74 9.54 -2.28
C VAL A 126 9.51 8.65 -2.32
N ILE A 127 8.60 8.92 -3.25
CA ILE A 127 7.49 8.03 -3.58
C ILE A 127 7.90 7.22 -4.82
N ARG A 128 8.11 5.93 -4.63
CA ARG A 128 8.40 4.97 -5.70
C ARG A 128 7.09 4.57 -6.35
N VAL A 129 6.98 4.71 -7.65
CA VAL A 129 5.77 4.44 -8.42
C VAL A 129 6.03 3.33 -9.42
N SER A 130 5.09 2.39 -9.52
CA SER A 130 5.06 1.32 -10.52
C SER A 130 3.65 1.13 -11.06
N ASN A 131 3.50 0.14 -11.93
CA ASN A 131 2.20 -0.35 -12.38
C ASN A 131 2.19 -1.88 -12.40
N ARG A 132 1.17 -2.48 -11.82
CA ARG A 132 1.00 -3.95 -11.73
C ARG A 132 1.06 -4.62 -13.10
N LYS A 133 0.60 -3.93 -14.15
CA LYS A 133 0.61 -4.41 -15.53
C LYS A 133 2.03 -4.64 -16.07
N VAL A 134 3.05 -3.96 -15.54
CA VAL A 134 4.45 -4.24 -15.90
C VAL A 134 4.78 -5.73 -15.67
N LEU A 135 4.43 -6.23 -14.48
CA LEU A 135 4.64 -7.65 -14.18
C LEU A 135 3.72 -8.56 -14.98
N GLU A 136 2.46 -8.16 -15.19
CA GLU A 136 1.52 -8.94 -16.00
C GLU A 136 2.04 -9.12 -17.42
N GLU A 137 2.57 -8.07 -18.04
CA GLU A 137 3.14 -8.11 -19.37
C GLU A 137 4.44 -8.93 -19.43
N VAL A 138 5.36 -8.73 -18.48
CA VAL A 138 6.63 -9.48 -18.45
C VAL A 138 6.40 -10.96 -18.18
N LEU A 139 5.65 -11.29 -17.14
CA LEU A 139 5.40 -12.68 -16.75
C LEU A 139 4.51 -13.40 -17.78
N GLY A 140 3.53 -12.67 -18.37
CA GLY A 140 2.70 -13.17 -19.45
C GLY A 140 3.51 -13.53 -20.70
N ALA A 141 4.47 -12.68 -21.10
CA ALA A 141 5.40 -12.96 -22.21
C ALA A 141 6.30 -14.19 -21.95
N LEU A 142 6.53 -14.53 -20.69
CA LEU A 142 7.25 -15.73 -20.27
C LEU A 142 6.32 -16.95 -20.09
N GLY A 143 5.03 -16.84 -20.36
CA GLY A 143 4.04 -17.89 -20.17
C GLY A 143 3.66 -18.14 -18.69
N ILE A 144 4.02 -17.23 -17.78
CA ILE A 144 3.78 -17.34 -16.35
C ILE A 144 2.43 -16.70 -16.03
N THR A 145 1.42 -17.51 -15.76
CA THR A 145 0.03 -17.07 -15.53
C THR A 145 -0.60 -17.77 -14.31
N GLY A 146 -1.78 -17.35 -13.90
CA GLY A 146 -2.57 -17.99 -12.85
C GLY A 146 -1.87 -18.08 -11.49
N GLU A 147 -1.81 -19.27 -10.91
CA GLU A 147 -1.19 -19.51 -9.60
C GLU A 147 0.32 -19.27 -9.62
N ALA A 148 1.01 -19.64 -10.71
CA ALA A 148 2.44 -19.38 -10.89
C ALA A 148 2.74 -17.87 -10.88
N PHE A 149 1.92 -17.06 -11.54
CA PHE A 149 2.01 -15.60 -11.50
C PHE A 149 1.94 -15.08 -10.04
N SER A 150 0.94 -15.53 -9.28
CA SER A 150 0.74 -15.09 -7.90
C SER A 150 1.92 -15.45 -7.00
N LYS A 151 2.43 -16.68 -7.11
CA LYS A 151 3.61 -17.15 -6.36
C LYS A 151 4.87 -16.35 -6.72
N THR A 152 5.07 -16.09 -8.01
CA THR A 152 6.20 -15.27 -8.49
C THR A 152 6.13 -13.85 -7.93
N CYS A 153 4.97 -13.23 -7.91
CA CYS A 153 4.79 -11.90 -7.32
C CYS A 153 5.13 -11.85 -5.83
N ILE A 154 4.79 -12.90 -5.05
CA ILE A 154 5.14 -12.99 -3.63
C ILE A 154 6.67 -13.05 -3.43
N VAL A 155 7.38 -13.73 -4.33
CA VAL A 155 8.86 -13.77 -4.27
C VAL A 155 9.44 -12.41 -4.64
N ILE A 156 8.93 -11.78 -5.70
CA ILE A 156 9.38 -10.45 -6.14
C ILE A 156 9.18 -9.39 -5.05
N ASP A 157 8.07 -9.41 -4.30
CA ASP A 157 7.81 -8.47 -3.18
C ASP A 157 8.88 -8.54 -2.06
N LYS A 158 9.67 -9.61 -2.04
CA LYS A 158 10.76 -9.79 -1.07
C LYS A 158 12.12 -9.33 -1.60
N MET A 159 12.22 -8.85 -2.84
CA MET A 159 13.52 -8.52 -3.46
C MET A 159 14.31 -7.46 -2.69
N ASP A 160 13.65 -6.48 -2.10
CA ASP A 160 14.30 -5.45 -1.28
C ASP A 160 14.65 -5.93 0.15
N LYS A 161 14.17 -7.12 0.55
CA LYS A 161 14.26 -7.65 1.92
C LYS A 161 15.21 -8.83 2.04
N LEU A 162 15.50 -9.52 0.93
CA LEU A 162 16.30 -10.75 0.89
C LEU A 162 17.49 -10.60 -0.07
N PRO A 163 18.60 -11.32 0.18
CA PRO A 163 19.73 -11.35 -0.74
C PRO A 163 19.32 -11.84 -2.14
N PRO A 164 19.94 -11.29 -3.21
CA PRO A 164 19.62 -11.65 -4.60
C PRO A 164 19.65 -13.15 -4.88
N GLU A 165 20.60 -13.86 -4.29
CA GLU A 165 20.78 -15.30 -4.48
C GLU A 165 19.61 -16.12 -3.91
N VAL A 166 19.03 -15.64 -2.80
CA VAL A 166 17.85 -16.25 -2.17
C VAL A 166 16.62 -16.07 -3.06
N ILE A 167 16.46 -14.89 -3.65
CA ILE A 167 15.37 -14.58 -4.59
C ILE A 167 15.51 -15.43 -5.85
N GLU A 168 16.70 -15.54 -6.44
CA GLU A 168 16.98 -16.39 -7.59
C GLU A 168 16.64 -17.85 -7.30
N GLN A 169 17.06 -18.37 -6.15
CA GLN A 169 16.75 -19.72 -5.75
C GLN A 169 15.24 -19.94 -5.60
N GLN A 170 14.53 -19.02 -4.93
CA GLN A 170 13.06 -19.12 -4.79
C GLN A 170 12.34 -19.07 -6.14
N LEU A 171 12.81 -18.26 -7.09
CA LEU A 171 12.27 -18.23 -8.45
C LEU A 171 12.57 -19.54 -9.21
N ALA A 172 13.78 -20.09 -9.06
CA ALA A 172 14.15 -21.38 -9.65
C ALA A 172 13.30 -22.51 -9.06
N ASP A 173 13.04 -22.51 -7.76
CA ASP A 173 12.18 -23.50 -7.07
C ASP A 173 10.72 -23.44 -7.57
N LEU A 174 10.27 -22.27 -8.07
CA LEU A 174 8.98 -22.12 -8.75
C LEU A 174 9.00 -22.63 -10.21
N GLY A 175 10.14 -23.11 -10.71
CA GLY A 175 10.30 -23.67 -12.04
C GLY A 175 10.70 -22.64 -13.11
N HIS A 176 11.12 -21.43 -12.75
CA HIS A 176 11.58 -20.44 -13.72
C HIS A 176 12.98 -20.78 -14.23
N SER A 177 13.19 -20.65 -15.55
CA SER A 177 14.51 -20.81 -16.16
C SER A 177 15.43 -19.63 -15.79
N HIS A 178 16.75 -19.85 -15.90
CA HIS A 178 17.73 -18.79 -15.69
C HIS A 178 17.47 -17.55 -16.58
N ASP A 179 17.08 -17.76 -17.83
CA ASP A 179 16.77 -16.65 -18.77
C ASP A 179 15.52 -15.88 -18.33
N SER A 180 14.49 -16.60 -17.85
CA SER A 180 13.29 -15.96 -17.29
C SER A 180 13.61 -15.10 -16.05
N ILE A 181 14.43 -15.62 -15.15
CA ILE A 181 14.87 -14.90 -13.94
C ILE A 181 15.69 -13.66 -14.33
N ALA A 182 16.64 -13.80 -15.27
CA ALA A 182 17.44 -12.69 -15.77
C ALA A 182 16.56 -11.59 -16.40
N ARG A 183 15.53 -11.98 -17.20
CA ARG A 183 14.60 -11.03 -17.80
C ARG A 183 13.75 -10.30 -16.74
N ILE A 184 13.21 -11.01 -15.77
CA ILE A 184 12.45 -10.43 -14.65
C ILE A 184 13.33 -9.39 -13.93
N ARG A 185 14.55 -9.75 -13.54
CA ARG A 185 15.47 -8.84 -12.86
C ARG A 185 15.83 -7.62 -13.71
N LYS A 186 16.07 -7.80 -15.00
CA LYS A 186 16.35 -6.70 -15.93
C LYS A 186 15.24 -5.68 -15.91
N VAL A 187 13.99 -6.09 -16.09
CA VAL A 187 12.84 -5.18 -16.13
C VAL A 187 12.61 -4.51 -14.77
N LEU A 188 12.68 -5.26 -13.68
CA LEU A 188 12.50 -4.69 -12.33
C LEU A 188 13.62 -3.72 -11.92
N GLY A 189 14.79 -3.81 -12.55
CA GLY A 189 15.90 -2.89 -12.36
C GLY A 189 15.75 -1.53 -13.07
N ILE A 190 14.76 -1.38 -13.97
CA ILE A 190 14.57 -0.16 -14.76
C ILE A 190 13.98 0.96 -13.88
N LYS A 191 14.56 2.16 -14.01
CA LYS A 191 14.19 3.34 -13.22
C LYS A 191 13.72 4.53 -14.06
N ASP A 192 13.53 4.33 -15.38
CA ASP A 192 13.03 5.35 -16.29
C ASP A 192 12.01 4.76 -17.28
N LEU A 193 11.13 5.65 -17.78
CA LEU A 193 10.02 5.25 -18.65
C LEU A 193 10.47 4.82 -20.05
N ASP A 194 11.56 5.36 -20.56
CA ASP A 194 12.04 5.03 -21.90
C ASP A 194 12.73 3.67 -21.91
N GLY A 195 13.52 3.38 -20.87
CA GLY A 195 14.07 2.05 -20.63
C GLY A 195 12.97 0.99 -20.48
N LEU A 196 11.90 1.31 -19.73
CA LEU A 196 10.76 0.41 -19.58
C LEU A 196 10.03 0.18 -20.91
N ALA A 197 9.82 1.24 -21.70
CA ALA A 197 9.21 1.16 -23.02
C ALA A 197 10.05 0.34 -24.02
N ALA A 198 11.36 0.36 -23.89
CA ALA A 198 12.26 -0.42 -24.75
C ALA A 198 12.21 -1.94 -24.42
N GLU A 199 11.91 -2.30 -23.18
CA GLU A 199 11.85 -3.71 -22.75
C GLU A 199 10.45 -4.33 -22.89
N LEU A 200 9.40 -3.52 -22.82
CA LEU A 200 8.03 -3.95 -23.05
C LEU A 200 7.64 -3.70 -24.52
N HIS A 201 6.46 -4.14 -24.92
CA HIS A 201 5.96 -3.86 -26.26
C HIS A 201 5.65 -2.37 -26.45
N SER A 202 5.72 -1.88 -27.69
CA SER A 202 5.46 -0.47 -28.03
C SER A 202 4.04 0.01 -27.67
N ASP A 203 3.10 -0.92 -27.57
CA ASP A 203 1.69 -0.71 -27.21
C ASP A 203 1.39 -1.07 -25.74
N SER A 204 2.45 -1.21 -24.91
CA SER A 204 2.32 -1.53 -23.48
C SER A 204 1.36 -0.59 -22.78
N GLN A 205 0.31 -1.15 -22.19
CA GLN A 205 -0.66 -0.41 -21.41
C GLN A 205 -0.03 0.10 -20.09
N ALA A 206 0.90 -0.65 -19.51
CA ALA A 206 1.64 -0.23 -18.34
C ALA A 206 2.44 1.05 -18.58
N VAL A 207 3.19 1.09 -19.68
CA VAL A 207 3.99 2.27 -20.04
C VAL A 207 3.12 3.48 -20.34
N LYS A 208 2.00 3.28 -21.04
CA LYS A 208 1.05 4.37 -21.34
C LYS A 208 0.49 4.96 -20.06
N GLU A 209 -0.04 4.14 -19.17
CA GLU A 209 -0.63 4.61 -17.91
C GLU A 209 0.41 5.30 -17.01
N LEU A 210 1.65 4.80 -16.97
CA LEU A 210 2.72 5.45 -16.22
C LEU A 210 3.10 6.80 -16.82
N ARG A 211 3.20 6.93 -18.15
CA ARG A 211 3.45 8.22 -18.81
C ARG A 211 2.35 9.23 -18.53
N ASP A 212 1.10 8.82 -18.66
CA ASP A 212 -0.05 9.67 -18.35
C ASP A 212 -0.05 10.11 -16.89
N LEU A 213 0.25 9.18 -15.95
CA LEU A 213 0.36 9.48 -14.54
C LEU A 213 1.47 10.48 -14.21
N PHE A 214 2.68 10.27 -14.74
CA PHE A 214 3.80 11.19 -14.50
C PHE A 214 3.56 12.56 -15.12
N ALA A 215 2.92 12.66 -16.31
CA ALA A 215 2.54 13.94 -16.92
C ALA A 215 1.52 14.73 -16.07
N LEU A 216 0.54 14.03 -15.46
CA LEU A 216 -0.37 14.66 -14.51
C LEU A 216 0.36 15.11 -13.24
N CYS A 217 1.27 14.30 -12.72
CA CYS A 217 2.08 14.66 -11.56
C CYS A 217 2.99 15.87 -11.84
N GLU A 218 3.50 16.01 -13.07
CA GLU A 218 4.23 17.21 -13.51
C GLU A 218 3.31 18.44 -13.46
N SER A 219 2.09 18.32 -13.96
CA SER A 219 1.10 19.40 -13.94
C SER A 219 0.70 19.80 -12.48
N TYR A 220 0.78 18.87 -11.54
CA TYR A 220 0.63 19.15 -10.11
C TYR A 220 1.89 19.71 -9.42
N GLY A 221 3.04 19.75 -10.12
CA GLY A 221 4.31 20.21 -9.57
C GLY A 221 4.93 19.30 -8.53
N ILE A 222 4.62 18.00 -8.56
CA ILE A 222 5.04 17.03 -7.53
C ILE A 222 6.11 16.03 -8.02
N THR A 223 6.60 16.16 -9.25
CA THR A 223 7.50 15.18 -9.89
C THR A 223 8.80 14.96 -9.12
N SER A 224 9.33 16.00 -8.44
CA SER A 224 10.55 15.88 -7.63
C SER A 224 10.45 14.89 -6.46
N TRP A 225 9.22 14.54 -6.07
CA TRP A 225 8.94 13.58 -4.99
C TRP A 225 8.80 12.14 -5.51
N LEU A 226 8.72 11.96 -6.83
CA LEU A 226 8.39 10.68 -7.45
C LEU A 226 9.60 10.07 -8.15
N THR A 227 9.64 8.75 -8.20
CA THR A 227 10.55 7.99 -9.06
C THR A 227 9.85 6.75 -9.59
N LEU A 228 10.12 6.40 -10.85
CA LEU A 228 9.73 5.10 -11.38
C LEU A 228 10.55 4.02 -10.67
N ASP A 229 9.88 2.99 -10.19
CA ASP A 229 10.54 1.81 -9.63
C ASP A 229 9.71 0.55 -9.91
N ALA A 230 10.05 -0.15 -10.98
CA ALA A 230 9.33 -1.33 -11.43
C ALA A 230 9.33 -2.49 -10.40
N SER A 231 10.22 -2.44 -9.40
CA SER A 231 10.29 -3.44 -8.33
C SER A 231 9.18 -3.29 -7.27
N VAL A 232 8.48 -2.15 -7.24
CA VAL A 232 7.36 -1.93 -6.32
C VAL A 232 6.16 -2.75 -6.79
N VAL A 233 5.96 -3.90 -6.16
CA VAL A 233 4.89 -4.86 -6.51
C VAL A 233 3.75 -4.84 -5.51
N ARG A 234 4.05 -4.53 -4.26
CA ARG A 234 3.16 -4.60 -3.10
C ARG A 234 2.49 -5.98 -2.92
N GLY A 235 2.64 -6.55 -1.72
CA GLY A 235 2.18 -7.91 -1.39
C GLY A 235 0.66 -8.13 -1.41
N LEU A 236 -0.15 -7.12 -1.70
CA LEU A 236 -1.61 -7.25 -1.74
C LEU A 236 -2.06 -7.68 -3.14
N ALA A 237 -2.62 -8.87 -3.23
CA ALA A 237 -3.04 -9.51 -4.48
C ALA A 237 -4.18 -8.77 -5.23
N TYR A 238 -4.77 -7.74 -4.64
CA TYR A 238 -5.91 -7.04 -5.23
C TYR A 238 -5.54 -5.83 -6.12
N TYR A 239 -4.26 -5.42 -6.19
CA TYR A 239 -3.86 -4.31 -7.05
C TYR A 239 -3.94 -4.67 -8.53
N THR A 240 -4.43 -3.72 -9.35
CA THR A 240 -4.74 -3.92 -10.78
C THR A 240 -4.11 -2.88 -11.72
N GLY A 241 -3.47 -1.87 -11.19
CA GLY A 241 -2.91 -0.76 -11.96
C GLY A 241 -1.73 -0.12 -11.23
N SER A 242 -1.73 1.21 -11.16
CA SER A 242 -0.70 1.98 -10.46
C SER A 242 -0.53 1.49 -9.03
N VAL A 243 0.70 1.37 -8.57
CA VAL A 243 1.10 1.07 -7.19
C VAL A 243 2.21 2.01 -6.77
N PHE A 244 2.23 2.40 -5.50
CA PHE A 244 3.24 3.31 -5.00
C PHE A 244 3.56 3.08 -3.53
N GLU A 245 4.80 3.43 -3.14
CA GLU A 245 5.26 3.41 -1.75
C GLU A 245 6.17 4.61 -1.48
N ALA A 246 5.98 5.25 -0.33
CA ALA A 246 6.87 6.31 0.14
C ALA A 246 7.94 5.75 1.08
N HIS A 247 9.18 6.11 0.82
CA HIS A 247 10.35 5.73 1.62
C HIS A 247 11.20 6.95 1.95
N ASP A 248 11.91 6.93 3.07
CA ASP A 248 12.98 7.90 3.28
C ASP A 248 14.08 7.72 2.23
N ARG A 249 14.75 8.82 1.84
CA ARG A 249 15.77 8.79 0.77
C ARG A 249 16.94 7.86 1.07
N ASN A 250 17.30 7.71 2.34
CA ASN A 250 18.38 6.84 2.76
C ASN A 250 18.00 5.37 2.84
N ASN A 251 16.70 5.06 2.74
CA ASN A 251 16.15 3.72 2.87
C ASN A 251 16.50 3.05 4.24
N GLU A 252 16.60 3.88 5.29
CA GLU A 252 16.89 3.43 6.66
C GLU A 252 15.64 2.98 7.41
N LEU A 253 14.48 3.52 6.99
CA LEU A 253 13.18 3.21 7.56
C LEU A 253 12.40 2.28 6.63
N ARG A 254 11.34 1.69 7.16
CA ARG A 254 10.35 0.95 6.37
C ARG A 254 9.53 1.91 5.51
N ALA A 255 8.71 1.36 4.60
CA ALA A 255 7.74 2.16 3.85
C ALA A 255 6.88 2.99 4.82
N ILE A 256 6.84 4.30 4.58
CA ILE A 256 6.06 5.27 5.36
C ILE A 256 4.57 5.08 5.09
N CYS A 257 4.23 4.97 3.81
CA CYS A 257 2.88 4.71 3.35
C CYS A 257 2.92 4.00 2.02
N GLY A 258 1.77 3.51 1.59
CA GLY A 258 1.67 2.96 0.26
C GLY A 258 0.24 2.71 -0.17
N GLY A 259 0.05 2.61 -1.48
CA GLY A 259 -1.25 2.48 -2.09
C GLY A 259 -1.19 2.00 -3.52
N GLY A 260 -2.32 2.16 -4.19
CA GLY A 260 -2.45 1.83 -5.60
C GLY A 260 -3.90 1.59 -6.01
N ARG A 261 -4.07 1.17 -7.25
CA ARG A 261 -5.37 0.91 -7.90
C ARG A 261 -5.81 -0.54 -7.70
N TYR A 262 -7.08 -0.72 -7.33
CA TYR A 262 -7.68 -2.02 -7.02
C TYR A 262 -9.11 -2.14 -7.59
N ASP A 263 -9.24 -2.08 -8.90
CA ASP A 263 -10.51 -1.99 -9.63
C ASP A 263 -11.42 -3.21 -9.47
N ARG A 264 -10.87 -4.37 -9.07
CA ARG A 264 -11.58 -5.65 -8.93
C ARG A 264 -11.85 -6.07 -7.49
N LEU A 265 -11.66 -5.16 -6.53
CA LEU A 265 -11.81 -5.52 -5.11
C LEU A 265 -13.24 -5.93 -4.78
N LEU A 266 -14.26 -5.25 -5.32
CA LEU A 266 -15.66 -5.56 -5.02
C LEU A 266 -16.07 -6.94 -5.54
N SER A 267 -15.61 -7.38 -6.72
CA SER A 267 -15.91 -8.72 -7.23
C SER A 267 -15.31 -9.82 -6.34
N THR A 268 -14.23 -9.54 -5.65
CA THR A 268 -13.65 -10.49 -4.67
C THR A 268 -14.56 -10.69 -3.46
N LEU A 269 -15.42 -9.73 -3.17
CA LEU A 269 -16.42 -9.76 -2.09
C LEU A 269 -17.83 -10.16 -2.60
N GLY A 270 -17.94 -10.51 -3.89
CA GLY A 270 -19.22 -10.93 -4.51
C GLY A 270 -20.04 -9.78 -5.08
N GLY A 271 -19.49 -8.57 -5.18
CA GLY A 271 -20.13 -7.39 -5.78
C GLY A 271 -19.79 -7.19 -7.26
N LYS A 272 -20.32 -6.11 -7.84
CA LYS A 272 -19.92 -5.62 -9.17
C LYS A 272 -18.68 -4.75 -9.04
N ASP A 273 -17.72 -4.90 -9.94
CA ASP A 273 -16.51 -4.10 -9.95
C ASP A 273 -16.83 -2.61 -10.10
N LEU A 274 -16.12 -1.83 -9.30
CA LEU A 274 -16.10 -0.38 -9.35
C LEU A 274 -14.64 0.06 -9.25
N PRO A 275 -14.12 0.79 -10.24
CA PRO A 275 -12.72 1.24 -10.20
C PRO A 275 -12.42 2.00 -8.92
N ALA A 276 -11.29 1.68 -8.32
CA ALA A 276 -10.88 2.30 -7.08
C ALA A 276 -9.37 2.42 -6.98
N THR A 277 -8.92 3.46 -6.29
CA THR A 277 -7.55 3.67 -5.90
C THR A 277 -7.50 4.30 -4.52
N GLY A 278 -6.47 3.98 -3.74
CA GLY A 278 -6.36 4.49 -2.37
C GLY A 278 -4.99 4.23 -1.78
N PHE A 279 -4.74 4.80 -0.61
CA PHE A 279 -3.54 4.54 0.17
C PHE A 279 -3.84 4.34 1.65
N GLY A 280 -2.98 3.57 2.30
CA GLY A 280 -2.88 3.45 3.75
C GLY A 280 -1.56 4.07 4.23
N PHE A 281 -1.66 4.92 5.24
CA PHE A 281 -0.56 5.68 5.81
C PHE A 281 -0.53 5.46 7.32
N GLY A 282 0.47 4.71 7.81
CA GLY A 282 0.63 4.44 9.24
C GLY A 282 1.35 5.57 9.97
N ASP A 283 0.97 5.84 11.20
CA ASP A 283 1.55 6.89 12.06
C ASP A 283 2.98 6.57 12.52
N MET A 284 3.31 5.31 12.73
CA MET A 284 4.55 4.89 13.39
C MET A 284 5.81 5.30 12.63
N VAL A 285 5.88 5.02 11.33
CA VAL A 285 7.10 5.26 10.53
C VAL A 285 7.30 6.75 10.24
N ILE A 286 6.22 7.49 9.98
CA ILE A 286 6.32 8.94 9.76
C ILE A 286 6.79 9.66 11.02
N MET A 287 6.36 9.24 12.21
CA MET A 287 6.81 9.81 13.47
C MET A 287 8.31 9.59 13.68
N GLU A 288 8.82 8.41 13.31
CA GLU A 288 10.26 8.14 13.32
C GLU A 288 11.02 9.09 12.37
N LEU A 289 10.54 9.26 11.14
CA LEU A 289 11.17 10.18 10.18
C LEU A 289 11.16 11.63 10.68
N LEU A 290 10.02 12.11 11.17
CA LEU A 290 9.90 13.46 11.73
C LEU A 290 10.83 13.67 12.93
N SER A 291 10.98 12.64 13.78
CA SER A 291 11.93 12.66 14.90
C SER A 291 13.37 12.81 14.44
N VAL A 292 13.79 11.97 13.48
CA VAL A 292 15.15 12.03 12.91
C VAL A 292 15.43 13.39 12.25
N LYS A 293 14.43 14.00 11.63
CA LYS A 293 14.54 15.32 10.98
C LYS A 293 14.36 16.50 11.92
N GLY A 294 14.04 16.27 13.21
CA GLY A 294 13.78 17.34 14.18
C GLY A 294 12.52 18.15 13.87
N LEU A 295 11.55 17.55 13.19
CA LEU A 295 10.30 18.19 12.75
C LEU A 295 9.11 17.92 13.67
N ILE A 296 9.31 17.15 14.76
CA ILE A 296 8.24 16.94 15.75
C ILE A 296 7.98 18.26 16.48
N PRO A 297 6.72 18.77 16.46
CA PRO A 297 6.39 19.99 17.21
C PRO A 297 6.70 19.81 18.70
N GLN A 298 7.33 20.80 19.29
CA GLN A 298 7.45 20.85 20.75
C GLN A 298 6.07 21.18 21.33
N LEU A 299 5.52 20.22 22.06
CA LEU A 299 4.30 20.47 22.81
C LEU A 299 4.59 21.44 23.95
N PRO A 300 3.66 22.37 24.26
CA PRO A 300 3.82 23.26 25.40
C PRO A 300 4.05 22.43 26.68
N SER A 301 5.07 22.78 27.45
CA SER A 301 5.32 22.19 28.76
C SER A 301 4.10 22.43 29.66
N GLY A 302 3.39 21.40 30.03
CA GLY A 302 2.17 21.45 30.83
C GLY A 302 1.05 20.51 30.40
N ASN A 303 1.18 19.83 29.26
CA ASN A 303 0.24 18.81 28.80
C ASN A 303 0.86 17.41 28.83
N GLU A 304 1.69 17.12 29.82
CA GLU A 304 2.37 15.80 29.98
C GLU A 304 1.38 14.63 30.10
N ASP A 305 0.19 14.87 30.66
CA ASP A 305 -0.87 13.86 30.81
C ASP A 305 -1.43 13.36 29.46
N ILE A 306 -1.32 14.15 28.37
CA ILE A 306 -1.79 13.76 27.04
C ILE A 306 -0.76 12.88 26.33
N VAL A 307 0.52 13.07 26.62
CA VAL A 307 1.63 12.29 25.99
C VAL A 307 1.64 10.86 26.50
N CYS A 308 1.31 10.63 27.78
CA CYS A 308 1.25 9.27 28.34
C CYS A 308 0.15 8.40 27.73
N LEU A 309 -0.99 8.98 27.34
CA LEU A 309 -2.11 8.22 26.76
C LEU A 309 -1.83 7.71 25.33
N LEU A 310 -0.89 8.34 24.60
CA LEU A 310 -0.51 7.92 23.25
C LEU A 310 0.52 6.78 23.22
N TYR A 311 1.22 6.51 24.32
CA TYR A 311 2.31 5.52 24.39
C TYR A 311 1.99 4.27 25.22
N THR A 312 0.85 4.23 25.90
CA THR A 312 0.51 3.13 26.84
C THR A 312 -0.28 2.00 26.21
N SER A 313 -0.28 1.85 24.89
CA SER A 313 -1.20 0.94 24.24
C SER A 313 -0.66 -0.46 23.95
N ASP A 314 0.44 -0.90 24.54
CA ASP A 314 0.76 -2.32 24.49
C ASP A 314 0.45 -3.00 25.84
N ALA A 315 -0.81 -3.43 25.99
CA ALA A 315 -1.27 -4.19 27.15
C ALA A 315 -0.45 -5.47 27.42
N ALA A 316 0.46 -5.84 26.52
CA ALA A 316 1.40 -6.94 26.70
C ALA A 316 2.72 -6.49 27.38
N ASP A 317 3.03 -5.18 27.43
CA ASP A 317 4.25 -4.65 28.04
C ASP A 317 4.07 -4.09 29.47
N GLU A 318 2.85 -4.11 30.04
CA GLU A 318 2.58 -3.71 31.44
C GLU A 318 3.35 -4.51 32.52
N LYS A 319 4.18 -5.46 32.14
CA LYS A 319 5.08 -6.19 33.06
C LYS A 319 6.48 -5.61 33.17
N ARG A 320 6.74 -4.42 32.63
CA ARG A 320 8.06 -3.79 32.65
C ARG A 320 8.08 -2.34 33.14
N CYS A 321 7.13 -1.93 33.95
CA CYS A 321 7.25 -0.74 34.79
C CYS A 321 7.44 -1.13 36.25
#